data_89fef265a8b19224487688bd0e88adad
#
_entry.id   89fef265a8b19224487688bd0e88adad
#
_cell.length_a   1.000
_cell.length_b   1.000
_cell.length_c   1.000
_cell.angle_alpha   90.00
_cell.angle_beta   90.00
_cell.angle_gamma   90.00
#
_symmetry.space_group_name_H-M   'P 1'
#
loop_
_entity.id
_entity.type
_entity.pdbx_description
1 polymer ?
#
loop_
_entity_poly.entity_id
_entity_poly.type
_entity_poly.pdbx_seq_one_letter_code
_entity_poly.pdbx_strand_id
1 'polypeptide(L)'
;DLVRLDRKAQGLRIYGIPASRFAEELGKKMVLNVIMTGFLCAVTKAVSVEATRKSVSESVPARFRDLNLQAFDRGVQSGEELLVRGPIVLEEFEELVTEGDV
;
A
#
# COMPACT_ATOMS: atom_id res chain seq x y z
N ASP A 1 -5.23 -2.03 18.01
CA ASP A 1 -4.35 -1.05 18.60
C ASP A 1 -2.94 -1.64 18.86
N LEU A 2 -2.02 -0.81 19.32
CA LEU A 2 -0.62 -1.23 19.53
C LEU A 2 -0.47 -2.34 20.56
N VAL A 3 -1.28 -2.33 21.59
CA VAL A 3 -1.24 -3.36 22.63
C VAL A 3 -1.66 -4.73 22.09
N ARG A 4 -2.67 -4.74 21.23
CA ARG A 4 -3.10 -5.98 20.56
C ARG A 4 -2.03 -6.50 19.60
N LEU A 5 -1.34 -5.61 18.90
CA LEU A 5 -0.25 -5.98 18.00
C LEU A 5 0.88 -6.64 18.78
N ASP A 6 1.26 -6.08 19.93
CA ASP A 6 2.31 -6.66 20.77
C ASP A 6 1.94 -8.05 21.29
N ARG A 7 0.71 -8.23 21.69
CA ARG A 7 0.23 -9.54 22.17
C ARG A 7 0.23 -10.58 21.06
N LYS A 8 -0.20 -10.18 19.85
CA LYS A 8 -0.16 -11.06 18.69
C LYS A 8 1.26 -11.43 18.32
N ALA A 9 2.19 -10.49 18.37
CA ALA A 9 3.58 -10.74 18.07
C ALA A 9 4.21 -11.70 19.07
N GLN A 10 3.88 -11.56 20.35
CA GLN A 10 4.33 -12.47 21.39
C GLN A 10 3.76 -13.87 21.20
N GLY A 11 2.46 -13.97 20.86
CA GLY A 11 1.82 -15.24 20.57
C GLY A 11 2.45 -15.95 19.39
N LEU A 12 2.80 -15.19 18.34
CA LEU A 12 3.47 -15.74 17.16
C LEU A 12 4.85 -16.30 17.49
N ARG A 13 5.57 -15.69 18.45
CA ARG A 13 6.85 -16.21 18.92
C ARG A 13 6.68 -17.57 19.60
N ILE A 14 5.62 -17.73 20.39
CA ILE A 14 5.33 -18.99 21.07
C ILE A 14 5.09 -20.10 20.06
N TYR A 15 4.50 -19.78 18.90
CA TYR A 15 4.27 -20.75 17.83
C TYR A 15 5.43 -20.81 16.83
N GLY A 16 6.56 -20.19 17.14
CA GLY A 16 7.75 -20.26 16.30
C GLY A 16 7.81 -19.28 15.14
N ILE A 17 6.89 -18.33 15.07
CA ILE A 17 6.90 -17.30 14.03
C ILE A 17 7.57 -16.05 14.60
N PRO A 18 8.72 -15.61 14.02
CA PRO A 18 9.40 -14.43 14.53
C PRO A 18 8.56 -13.16 14.38
N ALA A 19 8.51 -12.37 15.44
CA ALA A 19 7.79 -11.08 15.42
C ALA A 19 8.31 -10.14 14.35
N SER A 20 9.63 -10.17 14.09
CA SER A 20 10.25 -9.36 13.04
C SER A 20 9.71 -9.71 11.65
N ARG A 21 9.54 -11.01 11.38
CA ARG A 21 8.99 -11.45 10.09
C ARG A 21 7.54 -11.01 9.92
N PHE A 22 6.76 -11.10 10.98
CA PHE A 22 5.37 -10.65 10.97
C PHE A 22 5.29 -9.15 10.68
N ALA A 23 6.16 -8.36 11.30
CA ALA A 23 6.22 -6.92 11.07
C ALA A 23 6.64 -6.59 9.64
N GLU A 24 7.59 -7.34 9.08
CA GLU A 24 8.00 -7.18 7.68
C GLU A 24 6.85 -7.45 6.72
N GLU A 25 6.11 -8.52 6.96
CA GLU A 25 4.96 -8.85 6.11
C GLU A 25 3.87 -7.79 6.19
N LEU A 26 3.58 -7.27 7.38
CA LEU A 26 2.64 -6.16 7.54
C LEU A 26 3.12 -4.91 6.80
N GLY A 27 4.42 -4.61 6.87
CA GLY A 27 5.00 -3.49 6.16
C GLY A 27 4.86 -3.62 4.66
N LYS A 28 5.09 -4.81 4.12
CA LYS A 28 4.91 -5.08 2.70
C LYS A 28 3.45 -4.89 2.27
N LYS A 29 2.52 -5.40 3.05
CA LYS A 29 1.09 -5.22 2.78
C LYS A 29 0.69 -3.76 2.80
N MET A 30 1.23 -2.99 3.75
CA MET A 30 0.96 -1.56 3.85
C MET A 30 1.43 -0.83 2.58
N VAL A 31 2.64 -1.14 2.12
CA VAL A 31 3.19 -0.54 0.90
C VAL A 31 2.32 -0.88 -0.31
N LEU A 32 1.91 -2.14 -0.45
CA LEU A 32 1.03 -2.56 -1.54
C LEU A 32 -0.31 -1.82 -1.51
N ASN A 33 -0.89 -1.68 -0.33
CA ASN A 33 -2.15 -0.95 -0.17
C ASN A 33 -2.00 0.51 -0.54
N VAL A 34 -0.87 1.13 -0.20
CA VAL A 34 -0.59 2.53 -0.53
C VAL A 34 -0.42 2.72 -2.04
N ILE A 35 0.27 1.79 -2.70
CA ILE A 35 0.40 1.81 -4.16
C ILE A 35 -0.98 1.74 -4.81
N MET A 36 -1.81 0.81 -4.35
CA MET A 36 -3.16 0.64 -4.89
C MET A 36 -4.01 1.88 -4.63
N THR A 37 -3.88 2.48 -3.46
CA THR A 37 -4.60 3.71 -3.12
C THR A 37 -4.23 4.84 -4.08
N GLY A 38 -2.94 5.02 -4.35
CA GLY A 38 -2.48 6.01 -5.32
C GLY A 38 -3.01 5.76 -6.72
N PHE A 39 -2.97 4.50 -7.15
CA PHE A 39 -3.50 4.09 -8.43
C PHE A 39 -4.98 4.41 -8.57
N LEU A 40 -5.78 4.03 -7.57
CA LEU A 40 -7.22 4.27 -7.59
C LEU A 40 -7.56 5.76 -7.55
N CYS A 41 -6.81 6.55 -6.80
CA CYS A 41 -6.98 8.01 -6.79
C CYS A 41 -6.78 8.61 -8.17
N ALA A 42 -5.74 8.19 -8.86
CA ALA A 42 -5.45 8.70 -10.20
C ALA A 42 -6.50 8.29 -11.22
N VAL A 43 -6.94 7.04 -11.16
CA VAL A 43 -7.87 6.47 -12.13
C VAL A 43 -9.30 6.96 -11.91
N THR A 44 -9.78 6.94 -10.67
CA THR A 44 -11.17 7.29 -10.37
C THR A 44 -11.39 8.79 -10.27
N LYS A 45 -10.37 9.52 -9.88
CA LYS A 45 -10.46 10.97 -9.61
C LYS A 45 -11.55 11.35 -8.62
N ALA A 46 -12.02 10.36 -7.85
CA ALA A 46 -13.07 10.57 -6.86
C ALA A 46 -12.57 11.36 -5.66
N VAL A 47 -11.27 11.29 -5.38
CA VAL A 47 -10.63 11.98 -4.24
C VAL A 47 -9.40 12.71 -4.76
N SER A 48 -9.08 13.83 -4.13
CA SER A 48 -7.88 14.59 -4.47
C SER A 48 -6.62 13.76 -4.19
N VAL A 49 -5.72 13.68 -5.17
CA VAL A 49 -4.42 13.02 -5.01
C VAL A 49 -3.61 13.70 -3.92
N GLU A 50 -3.61 15.04 -3.90
CA GLU A 50 -2.87 15.80 -2.90
C GLU A 50 -3.38 15.57 -1.48
N ALA A 51 -4.69 15.57 -1.31
CA ALA A 51 -5.30 15.32 -0.01
C ALA A 51 -5.03 13.90 0.48
N THR A 52 -5.13 12.93 -0.40
CA THR A 52 -4.87 11.52 -0.06
C THR A 52 -3.40 11.32 0.27
N ARG A 53 -2.50 11.93 -0.49
CA ARG A 53 -1.06 11.88 -0.22
C ARG A 53 -0.74 12.42 1.16
N LYS A 54 -1.35 13.54 1.52
CA LYS A 54 -1.19 14.13 2.85
C LYS A 54 -1.69 13.18 3.94
N SER A 55 -2.83 12.56 3.74
CA SER A 55 -3.38 11.57 4.69
C SER A 55 -2.44 10.39 4.88
N VAL A 56 -1.86 9.88 3.80
CA VAL A 56 -0.87 8.81 3.88
C VAL A 56 0.34 9.27 4.69
N SER A 57 0.84 10.47 4.42
CA SER A 57 1.97 11.03 5.14
C SER A 57 1.72 11.12 6.65
N GLU A 58 0.51 11.48 7.04
CA GLU A 58 0.14 11.64 8.44
C GLU A 58 -0.17 10.30 9.13
N SER A 59 -0.58 9.29 8.36
CA SER A 59 -1.05 8.02 8.91
C SER A 59 0.05 7.00 9.16
N VAL A 60 1.18 7.10 8.46
CA VAL A 60 2.26 6.14 8.59
C VAL A 60 3.31 6.61 9.58
N PRO A 61 3.98 5.70 10.29
CA PRO A 61 5.08 6.07 11.18
C PRO A 61 6.17 6.83 10.44
N ALA A 62 6.81 7.78 11.13
CA ALA A 62 7.79 8.68 10.52
C ALA A 62 8.88 7.94 9.74
N ARG A 63 9.37 6.83 10.27
CA ARG A 63 10.45 6.06 9.63
C ARG A 63 10.04 5.37 8.33
N PHE A 64 8.75 5.18 8.12
CA PHE A 64 8.22 4.56 6.90
C PHE A 64 7.58 5.58 5.96
N ARG A 65 7.59 6.85 6.33
CA ARG A 65 6.88 7.89 5.59
C ARG A 65 7.40 8.03 4.17
N ASP A 66 8.72 8.16 4.02
CA ASP A 66 9.32 8.34 2.70
C ASP A 66 9.03 7.16 1.78
N LEU A 67 9.17 5.94 2.29
CA LEU A 67 8.89 4.73 1.53
C LEU A 67 7.45 4.69 1.05
N ASN A 68 6.51 5.00 1.95
CA ASN A 68 5.09 4.96 1.60
C ASN A 68 4.67 6.10 0.69
N LEU A 69 5.29 7.27 0.80
CA LEU A 69 5.04 8.37 -0.14
C LEU A 69 5.56 8.03 -1.54
N GLN A 70 6.72 7.40 -1.64
CA GLN A 70 7.22 6.90 -2.92
C GLN A 70 6.29 5.85 -3.52
N ALA A 71 5.78 4.96 -2.69
CA ALA A 71 4.82 3.94 -3.11
C ALA A 71 3.53 4.59 -3.63
N PHE A 72 3.02 5.57 -2.91
CA PHE A 72 1.84 6.31 -3.33
C PHE A 72 2.04 7.00 -4.67
N ASP A 73 3.15 7.70 -4.82
CA ASP A 73 3.48 8.42 -6.06
C ASP A 73 3.62 7.45 -7.23
N ARG A 74 4.18 6.27 -6.99
CA ARG A 74 4.29 5.23 -8.00
C ARG A 74 2.92 4.72 -8.45
N GLY A 75 2.02 4.54 -7.49
CA GLY A 75 0.65 4.16 -7.80
C GLY A 75 -0.06 5.21 -8.63
N VAL A 76 0.07 6.48 -8.27
CA VAL A 76 -0.51 7.59 -9.02
C VAL A 76 0.05 7.62 -10.45
N GLN A 77 1.35 7.49 -10.60
CA GLN A 77 2.00 7.46 -11.91
C GLN A 77 1.45 6.33 -12.78
N SER A 78 1.32 5.13 -12.21
CA SER A 78 0.78 3.98 -12.93
C SER A 78 -0.66 4.22 -13.37
N GLY A 79 -1.47 4.84 -12.52
CA GLY A 79 -2.85 5.17 -12.85
C GLY A 79 -2.94 6.21 -13.96
N GLU A 80 -2.11 7.23 -13.92
CA GLU A 80 -2.05 8.27 -14.95
C GLU A 80 -1.62 7.69 -16.30
N GLU A 81 -0.64 6.80 -16.30
CA GLU A 81 -0.20 6.10 -17.52
C GLU A 81 -1.33 5.28 -18.12
N LEU A 82 -2.10 4.61 -17.28
CA LEU A 82 -3.21 3.81 -17.73
C LEU A 82 -4.30 4.67 -18.39
N LEU A 83 -4.58 5.84 -17.83
CA LEU A 83 -5.55 6.77 -18.39
C LEU A 83 -5.11 7.29 -19.78
N VAL A 84 -3.82 7.51 -19.96
CA VAL A 84 -3.26 7.94 -21.24
C VAL A 84 -3.42 6.85 -22.30
N ARG A 85 -3.28 5.58 -21.92
CA ARG A 85 -3.45 4.45 -22.84
C ARG A 85 -4.89 4.26 -23.33
N GLY A 86 -5.87 4.78 -22.57
CA GLY A 86 -7.27 4.66 -22.90
C GLY A 86 -8.05 3.86 -21.86
N PRO A 87 -9.19 3.24 -22.23
CA PRO A 87 -10.03 2.54 -21.27
C PRO A 87 -9.29 1.42 -20.55
N ILE A 88 -9.60 1.25 -19.27
CA ILE A 88 -9.04 0.16 -18.48
C ILE A 88 -9.61 -1.15 -18.97
N VAL A 89 -8.72 -2.09 -19.32
CA VAL A 89 -9.09 -3.45 -19.65
C VAL A 89 -9.02 -4.26 -18.36
N LEU A 90 -10.07 -4.99 -18.07
CA LEU A 90 -10.16 -5.78 -16.84
C LEU A 90 -8.97 -6.74 -16.67
N GLU A 91 -8.53 -7.34 -17.78
CA GLU A 91 -7.39 -8.23 -17.78
C GLU A 91 -6.10 -7.54 -17.34
N GLU A 92 -5.86 -6.32 -17.79
CA GLU A 92 -4.69 -5.54 -17.37
C GLU A 92 -4.73 -5.23 -15.88
N PHE A 93 -5.92 -4.90 -15.37
CA PHE A 93 -6.10 -4.65 -13.95
C PHE A 93 -5.82 -5.90 -13.12
N GLU A 94 -6.30 -7.05 -13.56
CA GLU A 94 -6.06 -8.33 -12.89
C GLU A 94 -4.57 -8.69 -12.88
N GLU A 95 -3.86 -8.44 -13.97
CA GLU A 95 -2.42 -8.67 -14.04
C GLU A 95 -1.66 -7.79 -13.03
N LEU A 96 -2.04 -6.51 -12.92
CA LEU A 96 -1.42 -5.61 -11.96
C LEU A 96 -1.60 -6.09 -10.53
N VAL A 97 -2.81 -6.54 -10.19
CA VAL A 97 -3.12 -7.06 -8.86
C VAL A 97 -2.33 -8.34 -8.58
N THR A 98 -2.26 -9.24 -9.57
CA THR A 98 -1.52 -10.49 -9.44
C THR A 98 -0.03 -10.26 -9.24
N GLU A 99 0.57 -9.36 -10.00
CA GLU A 99 1.98 -9.00 -9.85
C GLU A 99 2.27 -8.40 -8.48
N GLY A 100 1.35 -7.60 -7.95
CA GLY A 100 1.47 -7.03 -6.62
C GLY A 100 1.36 -8.06 -5.50
N ASP A 101 0.82 -9.23 -5.78
CA ASP A 101 0.56 -10.28 -4.80
C ASP A 101 1.75 -11.22 -4.58
N VAL A 102 2.79 -11.06 -5.36
CA VAL A 102 4.03 -11.87 -5.22
C VAL A 102 5.00 -11.29 -4.18
#